data_4935aff8e55140c6ecd358f75796513d
#
_entry.id   4935aff8e55140c6ecd358f75796513d
#
_cell.length_a   1.000
_cell.length_b   1.000
_cell.length_c   1.000
_cell.angle_alpha   90.00
_cell.angle_beta   90.00
_cell.angle_gamma   90.00
#
_symmetry.space_group_name_H-M   'P 1'
#
loop_
_entity.id
_entity.type
_entity.pdbx_description
1 polymer ?
#
loop_
_entity_poly.entity_id
_entity_poly.type
_entity_poly.pdbx_seq_one_letter_code
_entity_poly.pdbx_strand_id
1 'polypeptide(L)'
;MSGLERVFNDILDRSSTKANSSIECSICGVEVPALEIKIPGLELSRWVQPKCKCEVEAFDAEQLKFQKQGEEQEIRKLFSISNLGERLSNVNFESFQQRAGSEFAYKATKNYASAFNSKNPTALILWGEPGNGKSLLAACANNYIQQSGHTTVFVSMPDLLTKIKQSFNKSNNDSEEQILKALDMCDLLVIDDLGAEKTSDWVEETIFKIIDNRYRKKKPIFITSNIEPRMLSQKIGSRSTDRILEMCIEIKNEASSFRTQKAESMKEAMLRKLMEG
;
A
#
# COMPACT_ATOMS: atom_id res chain seq x y z
N MET A 1 -20.34 45.17 -18.63
CA MET A 1 -20.60 43.76 -18.34
C MET A 1 -19.27 43.05 -18.27
N SER A 2 -18.92 42.58 -17.08
CA SER A 2 -17.62 41.91 -16.87
C SER A 2 -17.58 40.55 -17.57
N GLY A 3 -16.39 40.05 -17.92
CA GLY A 3 -16.25 38.75 -18.57
C GLY A 3 -16.86 37.59 -17.77
N LEU A 4 -16.94 37.72 -16.46
CA LEU A 4 -17.61 36.79 -15.55
C LEU A 4 -19.15 36.76 -15.73
N GLU A 5 -19.78 37.89 -15.98
CA GLU A 5 -21.24 37.95 -16.24
C GLU A 5 -21.58 37.26 -17.57
N ARG A 6 -20.73 37.34 -18.60
CA ARG A 6 -20.96 36.65 -19.87
C ARG A 6 -20.81 35.13 -19.71
N VAL A 7 -19.77 34.65 -19.01
CA VAL A 7 -19.58 33.23 -18.73
C VAL A 7 -20.70 32.66 -17.86
N PHE A 8 -21.15 33.44 -16.86
CA PHE A 8 -22.26 33.06 -16.01
C PHE A 8 -23.59 32.98 -16.81
N ASN A 9 -23.87 33.95 -17.68
CA ASN A 9 -25.06 33.94 -18.54
C ASN A 9 -25.03 32.83 -19.60
N ASP A 10 -23.86 32.48 -20.15
CA ASP A 10 -23.69 31.38 -21.13
C ASP A 10 -23.89 30.00 -20.49
N ILE A 11 -23.42 29.81 -19.24
CA ILE A 11 -23.71 28.62 -18.42
C ILE A 11 -25.19 28.59 -18.03
N LEU A 12 -25.76 29.74 -17.79
CA LEU A 12 -27.16 29.89 -17.42
C LEU A 12 -28.14 29.62 -18.60
N ASP A 13 -27.80 29.97 -19.82
CA ASP A 13 -28.66 29.78 -21.01
C ASP A 13 -28.72 28.32 -21.51
N ARG A 14 -27.67 27.53 -21.27
CA ARG A 14 -27.57 26.14 -21.74
C ARG A 14 -28.33 25.10 -20.91
N SER A 15 -28.96 25.48 -19.79
CA SER A 15 -29.62 24.55 -18.86
C SER A 15 -31.01 25.01 -18.39
N SER A 16 -31.79 25.72 -19.20
CA SER A 16 -33.18 26.06 -18.85
C SER A 16 -34.07 24.81 -18.94
N THR A 17 -34.20 24.08 -17.85
CA THR A 17 -35.18 23.01 -17.70
C THR A 17 -36.57 23.62 -17.61
N LYS A 18 -37.57 23.09 -18.31
CA LYS A 18 -38.96 23.58 -18.24
C LYS A 18 -39.55 23.25 -16.86
N ALA A 19 -40.33 24.16 -16.34
CA ALA A 19 -41.12 23.90 -15.12
C ALA A 19 -41.94 22.60 -15.29
N ASN A 20 -41.98 21.76 -14.26
CA ASN A 20 -42.69 20.48 -14.23
C ASN A 20 -42.23 19.45 -15.28
N SER A 21 -41.02 19.52 -15.80
CA SER A 21 -40.45 18.45 -16.59
C SER A 21 -39.92 17.34 -15.68
N SER A 22 -40.00 16.09 -16.13
CA SER A 22 -39.32 14.95 -15.53
C SER A 22 -38.45 14.25 -16.58
N ILE A 23 -37.36 13.66 -16.14
CA ILE A 23 -36.49 12.83 -16.99
C ILE A 23 -36.42 11.44 -16.37
N GLU A 24 -36.61 10.42 -17.19
CA GLU A 24 -36.41 9.03 -16.79
C GLU A 24 -34.91 8.74 -16.65
N CYS A 25 -34.49 8.20 -15.51
CA CYS A 25 -33.11 7.82 -15.27
C CYS A 25 -32.71 6.64 -16.16
N SER A 26 -31.64 6.78 -16.92
CA SER A 26 -31.13 5.74 -17.84
C SER A 26 -30.63 4.46 -17.12
N ILE A 27 -30.35 4.53 -15.80
CA ILE A 27 -29.83 3.41 -15.02
C ILE A 27 -30.93 2.62 -14.32
N CYS A 28 -31.88 3.31 -13.68
CA CYS A 28 -32.91 2.67 -12.85
C CYS A 28 -34.36 2.85 -13.34
N GLY A 29 -34.60 3.63 -14.40
CA GLY A 29 -35.92 3.87 -14.96
C GLY A 29 -36.83 4.77 -14.09
N VAL A 30 -36.34 5.33 -12.99
CA VAL A 30 -37.11 6.22 -12.11
C VAL A 30 -37.24 7.58 -12.75
N GLU A 31 -38.44 8.15 -12.76
CA GLU A 31 -38.66 9.52 -13.15
C GLU A 31 -38.11 10.50 -12.10
N VAL A 32 -37.22 11.37 -12.53
CA VAL A 32 -36.61 12.43 -11.69
C VAL A 32 -37.23 13.75 -12.08
N PRO A 33 -38.06 14.38 -11.20
CA PRO A 33 -38.68 15.64 -11.49
C PRO A 33 -37.69 16.81 -11.42
N ALA A 34 -37.88 17.81 -12.26
CA ALA A 34 -37.16 19.08 -12.14
C ALA A 34 -37.49 19.77 -10.80
N LEU A 35 -36.49 20.39 -10.20
CA LEU A 35 -36.59 21.11 -8.94
C LEU A 35 -36.41 22.61 -9.16
N GLU A 36 -37.25 23.42 -8.50
CA GLU A 36 -37.08 24.87 -8.46
C GLU A 36 -36.06 25.23 -7.36
N ILE A 37 -34.96 25.84 -7.75
CA ILE A 37 -33.94 26.34 -6.82
C ILE A 37 -34.05 27.86 -6.75
N LYS A 38 -34.25 28.39 -5.55
CA LYS A 38 -34.18 29.83 -5.28
C LYS A 38 -32.75 30.22 -4.97
N ILE A 39 -32.23 31.22 -5.66
CA ILE A 39 -30.86 31.70 -5.45
C ILE A 39 -30.85 32.67 -4.28
N PRO A 40 -30.15 32.36 -3.16
CA PRO A 40 -30.10 33.24 -1.99
C PRO A 40 -29.51 34.61 -2.38
N GLY A 41 -30.22 35.70 -2.02
CA GLY A 41 -29.77 37.07 -2.29
C GLY A 41 -30.14 37.63 -3.68
N LEU A 42 -30.78 36.84 -4.54
CA LEU A 42 -31.37 37.29 -5.80
C LEU A 42 -32.81 36.81 -5.81
N GLU A 43 -33.78 37.70 -6.12
CA GLU A 43 -35.20 37.33 -6.29
C GLU A 43 -35.43 36.50 -7.58
N LEU A 44 -34.55 35.53 -7.84
CA LEU A 44 -34.56 34.68 -9.01
C LEU A 44 -34.73 33.23 -8.58
N SER A 45 -35.71 32.56 -9.19
CA SER A 45 -35.83 31.12 -9.10
C SER A 45 -35.50 30.46 -10.44
N ARG A 46 -34.96 29.25 -10.40
CA ARG A 46 -34.60 28.51 -11.60
C ARG A 46 -34.95 27.03 -11.46
N TRP A 47 -35.48 26.46 -12.51
CA TRP A 47 -35.72 25.04 -12.62
C TRP A 47 -34.42 24.31 -13.04
N VAL A 48 -34.02 23.32 -12.28
CA VAL A 48 -32.86 22.47 -12.57
C VAL A 48 -33.29 21.01 -12.57
N GLN A 49 -32.69 20.25 -13.44
CA GLN A 49 -32.86 18.78 -13.48
C GLN A 49 -31.81 18.13 -12.56
N PRO A 50 -32.20 17.60 -11.39
CA PRO A 50 -31.23 16.87 -10.56
C PRO A 50 -30.87 15.56 -11.22
N LYS A 51 -29.65 15.08 -10.96
CA LYS A 51 -29.28 13.72 -11.30
C LYS A 51 -29.94 12.72 -10.38
N CYS A 52 -30.32 11.57 -10.90
CA CYS A 52 -30.81 10.48 -10.07
C CYS A 52 -29.70 10.02 -9.10
N LYS A 53 -30.10 9.53 -7.94
CA LYS A 53 -29.17 9.04 -6.93
C LYS A 53 -28.22 7.96 -7.48
N CYS A 54 -28.72 7.04 -8.31
CA CYS A 54 -27.88 6.01 -8.93
C CYS A 54 -26.91 6.56 -9.99
N GLU A 55 -27.24 7.67 -10.68
CA GLU A 55 -26.32 8.36 -11.58
C GLU A 55 -25.20 9.08 -10.81
N VAL A 56 -25.52 9.66 -9.66
CA VAL A 56 -24.52 10.26 -8.76
C VAL A 56 -23.61 9.16 -8.21
N GLU A 57 -24.17 8.08 -7.69
CA GLU A 57 -23.41 6.93 -7.18
C GLU A 57 -22.51 6.31 -8.26
N ALA A 58 -23.00 6.17 -9.50
CA ALA A 58 -22.21 5.66 -10.61
C ALA A 58 -21.06 6.61 -10.98
N PHE A 59 -21.34 7.92 -11.02
CA PHE A 59 -20.32 8.93 -11.29
C PHE A 59 -19.25 8.97 -10.22
N ASP A 60 -19.64 8.94 -8.94
CA ASP A 60 -18.72 8.91 -7.81
C ASP A 60 -17.85 7.65 -7.81
N ALA A 61 -18.45 6.49 -8.16
CA ALA A 61 -17.71 5.24 -8.31
C ALA A 61 -16.70 5.29 -9.46
N GLU A 62 -17.04 5.92 -10.58
CA GLU A 62 -16.14 6.11 -11.72
C GLU A 62 -14.99 7.07 -11.37
N GLN A 63 -15.30 8.20 -10.72
CA GLN A 63 -14.30 9.15 -10.22
C GLN A 63 -13.31 8.47 -9.26
N LEU A 64 -13.83 7.69 -8.30
CA LEU A 64 -13.01 6.95 -7.35
C LEU A 64 -12.11 5.93 -8.06
N LYS A 65 -12.62 5.24 -9.08
CA LYS A 65 -11.84 4.31 -9.89
C LYS A 65 -10.72 5.01 -10.64
N PHE A 66 -11.02 6.17 -11.24
CA PHE A 66 -10.03 6.96 -11.97
C PHE A 66 -8.93 7.49 -11.05
N GLN A 67 -9.32 7.98 -9.87
CA GLN A 67 -8.38 8.43 -8.84
C GLN A 67 -7.46 7.28 -8.40
N LYS A 68 -8.00 6.10 -8.10
CA LYS A 68 -7.21 4.93 -7.72
C LYS A 68 -6.22 4.51 -8.82
N GLN A 69 -6.64 4.55 -10.07
CA GLN A 69 -5.74 4.24 -11.18
C GLN A 69 -4.57 5.23 -11.27
N GLY A 70 -4.84 6.52 -11.04
CA GLY A 70 -3.79 7.55 -10.99
C GLY A 70 -2.81 7.30 -9.83
N GLU A 71 -3.33 7.00 -8.64
CA GLU A 71 -2.54 6.65 -7.47
C GLU A 71 -1.67 5.41 -7.71
N GLU A 72 -2.24 4.36 -8.30
CA GLU A 72 -1.48 3.16 -8.67
C GLU A 72 -0.36 3.44 -9.68
N GLN A 73 -0.61 4.29 -10.66
CA GLN A 73 0.41 4.67 -11.64
C GLN A 73 1.54 5.47 -10.98
N GLU A 74 1.23 6.38 -10.06
CA GLU A 74 2.23 7.14 -9.31
C GLU A 74 3.09 6.22 -8.43
N ILE A 75 2.46 5.28 -7.70
CA ILE A 75 3.15 4.27 -6.91
C ILE A 75 4.04 3.38 -7.79
N ARG A 76 3.52 2.89 -8.93
CA ARG A 76 4.29 2.06 -9.86
C ARG A 76 5.48 2.79 -10.46
N LYS A 77 5.37 4.09 -10.71
CA LYS A 77 6.47 4.90 -11.20
C LYS A 77 7.58 5.05 -10.17
N LEU A 78 7.22 5.28 -8.90
CA LEU A 78 8.17 5.48 -7.81
C LEU A 78 8.73 4.17 -7.25
N PHE A 79 7.88 3.19 -7.11
CA PHE A 79 8.23 1.85 -6.65
C PHE A 79 7.88 0.88 -7.77
N SER A 80 8.79 0.74 -8.76
CA SER A 80 8.62 -0.29 -9.77
C SER A 80 8.37 -1.61 -9.03
N ILE A 81 7.37 -2.37 -9.47
CA ILE A 81 6.93 -3.66 -8.88
C ILE A 81 8.12 -4.63 -8.68
N SER A 82 9.24 -4.35 -9.32
CA SER A 82 10.49 -5.11 -9.29
C SER A 82 11.49 -4.76 -8.18
N ASN A 83 11.16 -3.95 -7.17
CA ASN A 83 12.01 -3.86 -5.97
C ASN A 83 12.08 -5.19 -5.20
N LEU A 84 11.18 -6.13 -5.50
CA LEU A 84 11.26 -7.53 -5.08
C LEU A 84 12.47 -8.28 -5.68
N GLY A 85 13.12 -7.73 -6.72
CA GLY A 85 14.10 -8.45 -7.51
C GLY A 85 13.49 -9.67 -8.22
N GLU A 86 14.15 -10.21 -9.25
CA GLU A 86 13.67 -11.37 -10.01
C GLU A 86 13.34 -12.59 -9.13
N ARG A 87 14.03 -12.70 -7.99
CA ARG A 87 13.89 -13.82 -7.06
C ARG A 87 12.58 -13.87 -6.29
N LEU A 88 11.94 -12.73 -6.03
CA LEU A 88 10.75 -12.61 -5.20
C LEU A 88 9.51 -12.17 -5.98
N SER A 89 9.67 -11.71 -7.22
CA SER A 89 8.58 -11.16 -8.03
C SER A 89 7.50 -12.19 -8.39
N ASN A 90 7.87 -13.46 -8.56
CA ASN A 90 6.97 -14.51 -9.03
C ASN A 90 6.71 -15.60 -7.97
N VAL A 91 7.04 -15.35 -6.70
CA VAL A 91 6.82 -16.34 -5.64
C VAL A 91 5.37 -16.34 -5.18
N ASN A 92 4.90 -17.51 -4.79
CA ASN A 92 3.59 -17.74 -4.21
C ASN A 92 3.67 -18.72 -3.03
N PHE A 93 2.58 -18.92 -2.31
CA PHE A 93 2.56 -19.83 -1.16
C PHE A 93 2.82 -21.29 -1.54
N GLU A 94 2.46 -21.72 -2.74
CA GLU A 94 2.68 -23.08 -3.24
C GLU A 94 4.17 -23.36 -3.48
N SER A 95 4.93 -22.33 -3.86
CA SER A 95 6.39 -22.44 -4.07
C SER A 95 7.19 -22.40 -2.77
N PHE A 96 6.57 -22.06 -1.65
CA PHE A 96 7.25 -22.01 -0.36
C PHE A 96 7.47 -23.41 0.21
N GLN A 97 8.72 -23.80 0.39
CA GLN A 97 9.09 -25.08 1.02
C GLN A 97 8.98 -24.93 2.55
N GLN A 98 7.92 -25.49 3.12
CA GLN A 98 7.75 -25.55 4.57
C GLN A 98 8.82 -26.46 5.19
N ARG A 99 9.33 -26.06 6.34
CA ARG A 99 10.36 -26.76 7.11
C ARG A 99 10.01 -26.69 8.58
N ALA A 100 10.59 -27.59 9.38
CA ALA A 100 10.39 -27.60 10.83
C ALA A 100 10.58 -26.19 11.42
N GLY A 101 9.57 -25.72 12.15
CA GLY A 101 9.50 -24.38 12.76
C GLY A 101 8.97 -23.27 11.84
N SER A 102 8.67 -23.54 10.55
CA SER A 102 8.09 -22.55 9.64
C SER A 102 6.55 -22.67 9.51
N GLU A 103 5.94 -23.72 10.01
CA GLU A 103 4.55 -24.09 9.75
C GLU A 103 3.59 -23.03 10.26
N PHE A 104 3.82 -22.54 11.47
CA PHE A 104 2.99 -21.51 12.07
C PHE A 104 3.10 -20.18 11.30
N ALA A 105 4.32 -19.76 11.02
CA ALA A 105 4.58 -18.52 10.27
C ALA A 105 3.98 -18.58 8.85
N TYR A 106 4.10 -19.72 8.17
CA TYR A 106 3.48 -19.96 6.86
C TYR A 106 1.94 -19.86 6.94
N LYS A 107 1.32 -20.61 7.86
CA LYS A 107 -0.13 -20.63 8.01
C LYS A 107 -0.69 -19.26 8.37
N ALA A 108 -0.04 -18.56 9.31
CA ALA A 108 -0.45 -17.24 9.74
C ALA A 108 -0.33 -16.21 8.61
N THR A 109 0.78 -16.23 7.86
CA THR A 109 1.00 -15.32 6.72
C THR A 109 0.01 -15.60 5.58
N LYS A 110 -0.28 -16.88 5.28
CA LYS A 110 -1.27 -17.26 4.26
C LYS A 110 -2.67 -16.82 4.64
N ASN A 111 -3.08 -17.04 5.90
CA ASN A 111 -4.36 -16.57 6.42
C ASN A 111 -4.47 -15.04 6.41
N TYR A 112 -3.39 -14.34 6.80
CA TYR A 112 -3.32 -12.90 6.70
C TYR A 112 -3.57 -12.40 5.27
N ALA A 113 -2.89 -12.98 4.29
CA ALA A 113 -3.04 -12.58 2.89
C ALA A 113 -4.45 -12.86 2.35
N SER A 114 -5.03 -14.03 2.66
CA SER A 114 -6.37 -14.39 2.19
C SER A 114 -7.50 -13.60 2.85
N ALA A 115 -7.30 -13.16 4.10
CA ALA A 115 -8.25 -12.34 4.86
C ALA A 115 -7.97 -10.84 4.76
N PHE A 116 -7.02 -10.42 3.91
CA PHE A 116 -6.62 -9.03 3.80
C PHE A 116 -7.78 -8.12 3.44
N ASN A 117 -7.96 -7.06 4.23
CA ASN A 117 -8.99 -6.05 4.01
C ASN A 117 -8.42 -4.67 4.35
N SER A 118 -8.30 -3.81 3.36
CA SER A 118 -7.79 -2.45 3.54
C SER A 118 -8.68 -1.54 4.40
N LYS A 119 -9.96 -1.89 4.57
CA LYS A 119 -10.94 -1.14 5.38
C LYS A 119 -10.90 -1.53 6.87
N ASN A 120 -10.45 -2.75 7.18
CA ASN A 120 -10.27 -3.23 8.55
C ASN A 120 -8.87 -3.85 8.67
N PRO A 121 -7.83 -3.01 8.67
CA PRO A 121 -6.47 -3.45 8.49
C PRO A 121 -5.90 -4.11 9.74
N THR A 122 -5.31 -5.27 9.55
CA THR A 122 -4.40 -5.88 10.52
C THR A 122 -2.96 -5.65 10.04
N ALA A 123 -2.07 -5.24 10.90
CA ALA A 123 -0.65 -5.17 10.61
C ALA A 123 0.07 -6.41 11.18
N LEU A 124 1.18 -6.80 10.58
CA LEU A 124 1.91 -8.00 10.94
C LEU A 124 3.41 -7.74 11.03
N ILE A 125 4.08 -8.28 12.04
CA ILE A 125 5.53 -8.38 12.08
C ILE A 125 5.97 -9.84 12.15
N LEU A 126 6.73 -10.26 11.14
CA LEU A 126 7.31 -11.59 11.04
C LEU A 126 8.80 -11.52 11.37
N TRP A 127 9.21 -12.12 12.48
CA TRP A 127 10.58 -12.03 12.97
C TRP A 127 11.23 -13.39 13.22
N GLY A 128 12.53 -13.42 13.38
CA GLY A 128 13.31 -14.63 13.66
C GLY A 128 14.67 -14.64 12.96
N GLU A 129 15.36 -15.77 12.96
CA GLU A 129 16.73 -15.87 12.48
C GLU A 129 16.91 -15.52 10.99
N PRO A 130 18.08 -14.97 10.60
CA PRO A 130 18.40 -14.71 9.19
C PRO A 130 18.32 -15.98 8.34
N GLY A 131 17.79 -15.86 7.12
CA GLY A 131 17.76 -16.96 6.16
C GLY A 131 16.66 -18.01 6.38
N ASN A 132 15.74 -17.81 7.34
CA ASN A 132 14.66 -18.74 7.63
C ASN A 132 13.40 -18.58 6.73
N GLY A 133 13.39 -17.64 5.77
CA GLY A 133 12.33 -17.50 4.78
C GLY A 133 11.30 -16.38 5.03
N LYS A 134 11.54 -15.49 6.00
CA LYS A 134 10.62 -14.36 6.30
C LYS A 134 10.32 -13.48 5.09
N SER A 135 11.36 -13.00 4.41
CA SER A 135 11.21 -12.16 3.20
C SER A 135 10.45 -12.89 2.10
N LEU A 136 10.64 -14.21 1.98
CA LEU A 136 9.91 -15.03 1.00
C LEU A 136 8.43 -15.13 1.35
N LEU A 137 8.08 -15.35 2.62
CA LEU A 137 6.69 -15.36 3.08
C LEU A 137 6.03 -13.99 2.91
N ALA A 138 6.74 -12.91 3.22
CA ALA A 138 6.25 -11.55 3.01
C ALA A 138 6.00 -11.26 1.52
N ALA A 139 6.89 -11.73 0.64
CA ALA A 139 6.71 -11.62 -0.81
C ALA A 139 5.52 -12.45 -1.32
N CYS A 140 5.32 -13.68 -0.81
CA CYS A 140 4.13 -14.48 -1.13
C CYS A 140 2.83 -13.74 -0.74
N ALA A 141 2.78 -13.15 0.45
CA ALA A 141 1.63 -12.37 0.90
C ALA A 141 1.42 -11.12 0.03
N ASN A 142 2.48 -10.37 -0.25
CA ASN A 142 2.44 -9.21 -1.13
C ASN A 142 1.85 -9.54 -2.51
N ASN A 143 2.38 -10.59 -3.15
CA ASN A 143 1.96 -10.99 -4.49
C ASN A 143 0.49 -11.47 -4.51
N TYR A 144 0.08 -12.22 -3.49
CA TYR A 144 -1.31 -12.67 -3.34
C TYR A 144 -2.28 -11.49 -3.19
N ILE A 145 -1.95 -10.54 -2.30
CA ILE A 145 -2.78 -9.35 -2.03
C ILE A 145 -2.84 -8.45 -3.28
N GLN A 146 -1.72 -8.30 -3.99
CA GLN A 146 -1.68 -7.55 -5.24
C GLN A 146 -2.53 -8.19 -6.34
N GLN A 147 -2.48 -9.52 -6.48
CA GLN A 147 -3.33 -10.27 -7.41
C GLN A 147 -4.82 -10.17 -7.06
N SER A 148 -5.15 -9.93 -5.80
CA SER A 148 -6.51 -9.67 -5.32
C SER A 148 -7.00 -8.24 -5.59
N GLY A 149 -6.22 -7.42 -6.32
CA GLY A 149 -6.61 -6.06 -6.75
C GLY A 149 -6.28 -4.96 -5.75
N HIS A 150 -5.38 -5.21 -4.78
CA HIS A 150 -4.90 -4.19 -3.86
C HIS A 150 -3.58 -3.59 -4.30
N THR A 151 -3.39 -2.31 -4.01
CA THR A 151 -2.12 -1.63 -4.29
C THR A 151 -1.12 -1.91 -3.16
N THR A 152 0.00 -2.54 -3.50
CA THR A 152 1.04 -2.90 -2.53
C THR A 152 2.38 -2.28 -2.89
N VAL A 153 3.17 -1.95 -1.87
CA VAL A 153 4.59 -1.58 -2.00
C VAL A 153 5.41 -2.54 -1.16
N PHE A 154 6.37 -3.21 -1.81
CA PHE A 154 7.37 -4.04 -1.13
C PHE A 154 8.73 -3.37 -1.25
N VAL A 155 9.39 -3.11 -0.13
CA VAL A 155 10.69 -2.45 -0.11
C VAL A 155 11.50 -2.91 1.10
N SER A 156 12.82 -3.10 0.92
CA SER A 156 13.70 -3.28 2.07
C SER A 156 13.95 -1.92 2.76
N MET A 157 14.06 -1.89 4.08
CA MET A 157 14.30 -0.63 4.79
C MET A 157 15.61 0.03 4.35
N PRO A 158 16.76 -0.66 4.20
CA PRO A 158 17.98 -0.06 3.68
C PRO A 158 17.84 0.56 2.29
N ASP A 159 17.12 -0.10 1.36
CA ASP A 159 16.90 0.43 0.01
C ASP A 159 15.99 1.66 0.02
N LEU A 160 14.95 1.64 0.84
CA LEU A 160 14.05 2.78 1.01
C LEU A 160 14.81 4.01 1.52
N LEU A 161 15.61 3.85 2.56
CA LEU A 161 16.42 4.94 3.12
C LEU A 161 17.44 5.46 2.09
N THR A 162 18.02 4.57 1.28
CA THR A 162 18.92 4.95 0.19
C THR A 162 18.17 5.76 -0.88
N LYS A 163 16.97 5.33 -1.28
CA LYS A 163 16.12 6.04 -2.24
C LYS A 163 15.75 7.44 -1.72
N ILE A 164 15.35 7.56 -0.45
CA ILE A 164 15.04 8.85 0.16
C ILE A 164 16.28 9.76 0.19
N LYS A 165 17.47 9.26 0.54
CA LYS A 165 18.71 10.06 0.50
C LYS A 165 19.04 10.53 -0.91
N GLN A 166 18.84 9.70 -1.91
CA GLN A 166 19.08 10.07 -3.31
C GLN A 166 18.14 11.18 -3.80
N SER A 167 16.92 11.26 -3.25
CA SER A 167 15.96 12.31 -3.61
C SER A 167 16.38 13.72 -3.15
N PHE A 168 17.34 13.84 -2.23
CA PHE A 168 17.90 15.14 -1.82
C PHE A 168 18.77 15.79 -2.89
N ASN A 169 19.26 15.03 -3.86
CA ASN A 169 20.01 15.56 -4.98
C ASN A 169 19.05 16.19 -6.00
N LYS A 170 19.22 17.48 -6.30
CA LYS A 170 18.37 18.26 -7.23
C LYS A 170 18.28 17.71 -8.66
N SER A 171 19.15 16.78 -9.04
CA SER A 171 19.12 16.07 -10.32
C SER A 171 18.14 14.91 -10.38
N ASN A 172 17.54 14.53 -9.27
CA ASN A 172 16.59 13.43 -9.21
C ASN A 172 15.16 13.95 -9.37
N ASN A 173 14.36 13.30 -10.21
CA ASN A 173 12.97 13.68 -10.48
C ASN A 173 12.00 13.34 -9.33
N ASP A 174 12.43 12.49 -8.39
CA ASP A 174 11.60 12.03 -7.27
C ASP A 174 11.96 12.82 -6.00
N SER A 175 11.01 13.51 -5.38
CA SER A 175 11.22 14.18 -4.09
C SER A 175 10.93 13.23 -2.91
N GLU A 176 11.54 13.53 -1.73
CA GLU A 176 11.20 12.82 -0.49
C GLU A 176 9.68 12.80 -0.24
N GLU A 177 9.03 13.94 -0.47
CA GLU A 177 7.59 14.09 -0.29
C GLU A 177 6.78 13.12 -1.18
N GLN A 178 7.17 12.98 -2.46
CA GLN A 178 6.52 12.05 -3.39
C GLN A 178 6.72 10.59 -2.95
N ILE A 179 7.93 10.24 -2.49
CA ILE A 179 8.22 8.89 -1.99
C ILE A 179 7.36 8.59 -0.76
N LEU A 180 7.35 9.48 0.24
CA LEU A 180 6.54 9.30 1.46
C LEU A 180 5.04 9.26 1.16
N LYS A 181 4.57 10.11 0.24
CA LYS A 181 3.18 10.10 -0.22
C LYS A 181 2.81 8.76 -0.86
N ALA A 182 3.65 8.20 -1.73
CA ALA A 182 3.39 6.91 -2.36
C ALA A 182 3.35 5.74 -1.35
N LEU A 183 4.25 5.75 -0.35
CA LEU A 183 4.18 4.80 0.77
C LEU A 183 2.90 4.94 1.59
N ASP A 184 2.35 6.14 1.66
CA ASP A 184 1.10 6.39 2.38
C ASP A 184 -0.15 6.01 1.56
N MET A 185 -0.10 6.14 0.25
CA MET A 185 -1.24 5.87 -0.64
C MET A 185 -1.52 4.36 -0.76
N CYS A 186 -0.51 3.49 -0.79
CA CYS A 186 -0.70 2.06 -0.98
C CYS A 186 -1.59 1.41 0.09
N ASP A 187 -2.36 0.38 -0.31
CA ASP A 187 -3.21 -0.39 0.60
C ASP A 187 -2.38 -1.16 1.62
N LEU A 188 -1.28 -1.80 1.18
CA LEU A 188 -0.34 -2.50 2.05
C LEU A 188 1.09 -2.03 1.79
N LEU A 189 1.80 -1.68 2.86
CA LEU A 189 3.25 -1.45 2.85
C LEU A 189 3.97 -2.66 3.45
N VAL A 190 4.82 -3.31 2.67
CA VAL A 190 5.71 -4.37 3.15
C VAL A 190 7.11 -3.80 3.32
N ILE A 191 7.59 -3.81 4.56
CA ILE A 191 8.93 -3.38 4.94
C ILE A 191 9.77 -4.61 5.27
N ASP A 192 10.72 -4.92 4.40
CA ASP A 192 11.61 -6.06 4.60
C ASP A 192 12.90 -5.65 5.34
N ASP A 193 13.40 -6.55 6.18
CA ASP A 193 14.65 -6.42 6.95
C ASP A 193 14.74 -5.15 7.83
N LEU A 194 13.64 -4.78 8.51
CA LEU A 194 13.65 -3.67 9.48
C LEU A 194 14.64 -3.93 10.62
N GLY A 195 15.49 -2.95 10.91
CA GLY A 195 16.53 -3.02 11.92
C GLY A 195 17.89 -3.48 11.38
N ALA A 196 18.03 -3.72 10.07
CA ALA A 196 19.29 -4.03 9.42
C ALA A 196 20.13 -2.77 9.09
N GLU A 197 19.52 -1.61 9.09
CA GLU A 197 20.14 -0.31 8.77
C GLU A 197 21.07 0.18 9.89
N LYS A 198 22.00 1.05 9.52
CA LYS A 198 22.83 1.76 10.49
C LYS A 198 22.01 2.84 11.17
N THR A 199 21.98 2.82 12.49
CA THR A 199 21.27 3.78 13.34
C THR A 199 21.88 5.18 13.19
N SER A 200 21.02 6.19 13.03
CA SER A 200 21.32 7.61 13.14
C SER A 200 20.03 8.37 13.40
N ASP A 201 20.11 9.58 13.93
CA ASP A 201 18.93 10.42 14.22
C ASP A 201 18.03 10.59 12.99
N TRP A 202 18.64 10.81 11.80
CA TRP A 202 17.89 10.92 10.55
C TRP A 202 17.17 9.61 10.19
N VAL A 203 17.79 8.45 10.40
CA VAL A 203 17.18 7.13 10.13
C VAL A 203 16.00 6.92 11.07
N GLU A 204 16.19 7.16 12.37
CA GLU A 204 15.12 7.01 13.37
C GLU A 204 13.95 7.96 13.06
N GLU A 205 14.22 9.22 12.72
CA GLU A 205 13.18 10.18 12.37
C GLU A 205 12.43 9.78 11.10
N THR A 206 13.14 9.29 10.07
CA THR A 206 12.54 8.86 8.81
C THR A 206 11.65 7.64 9.00
N ILE A 207 12.14 6.63 9.74
CA ILE A 207 11.35 5.44 10.08
C ILE A 207 10.13 5.85 10.90
N PHE A 208 10.30 6.73 11.88
CA PHE A 208 9.18 7.22 12.68
C PHE A 208 8.12 7.90 11.83
N LYS A 209 8.49 8.77 10.88
CA LYS A 209 7.56 9.43 9.96
C LYS A 209 6.73 8.41 9.18
N ILE A 210 7.35 7.34 8.68
CA ILE A 210 6.68 6.30 7.88
C ILE A 210 5.70 5.50 8.75
N ILE A 211 6.17 5.00 9.90
CA ILE A 211 5.37 4.16 10.80
C ILE A 211 4.21 4.96 11.42
N ASP A 212 4.50 6.15 11.97
CA ASP A 212 3.50 7.00 12.62
C ASP A 212 2.41 7.46 11.66
N ASN A 213 2.75 7.76 10.40
CA ASN A 213 1.77 8.16 9.40
C ASN A 213 0.78 7.02 9.11
N ARG A 214 1.28 5.81 8.92
CA ARG A 214 0.41 4.64 8.70
C ARG A 214 -0.39 4.26 9.94
N TYR A 215 0.21 4.34 11.12
CA TYR A 215 -0.46 4.15 12.40
C TYR A 215 -1.66 5.10 12.57
N ARG A 216 -1.45 6.41 12.39
CA ARG A 216 -2.53 7.42 12.50
C ARG A 216 -3.66 7.21 11.50
N LYS A 217 -3.32 6.77 10.28
CA LYS A 217 -4.27 6.52 9.19
C LYS A 217 -4.88 5.13 9.25
N LYS A 218 -4.51 4.32 10.23
CA LYS A 218 -4.95 2.93 10.37
C LYS A 218 -4.69 2.12 9.10
N LYS A 219 -3.54 2.33 8.44
CA LYS A 219 -3.15 1.59 7.25
C LYS A 219 -2.23 0.42 7.60
N PRO A 220 -2.44 -0.78 7.04
CA PRO A 220 -1.68 -1.95 7.40
C PRO A 220 -0.22 -1.88 6.96
N ILE A 221 0.66 -2.44 7.78
CA ILE A 221 2.06 -2.68 7.47
C ILE A 221 2.34 -4.16 7.65
N PHE A 222 3.12 -4.75 6.77
CA PHE A 222 3.72 -6.05 6.98
C PHE A 222 5.23 -5.88 7.11
N ILE A 223 5.79 -6.21 8.26
CA ILE A 223 7.21 -6.03 8.57
C ILE A 223 7.90 -7.38 8.64
N THR A 224 9.12 -7.49 8.12
CA THR A 224 10.02 -8.57 8.49
C THR A 224 11.22 -8.01 9.25
N SER A 225 11.73 -8.77 10.22
CA SER A 225 12.91 -8.39 11.01
C SER A 225 13.70 -9.61 11.46
N ASN A 226 15.02 -9.45 11.56
CA ASN A 226 15.90 -10.42 12.21
C ASN A 226 16.01 -10.17 13.73
N ILE A 227 15.35 -9.13 14.22
CA ILE A 227 15.37 -8.68 15.60
C ILE A 227 14.02 -8.94 16.24
N GLU A 228 14.02 -9.38 17.49
CA GLU A 228 12.78 -9.47 18.28
C GLU A 228 12.10 -8.09 18.37
N PRO A 229 10.76 -7.98 18.18
CA PRO A 229 10.07 -6.69 18.10
C PRO A 229 10.37 -5.75 19.26
N ARG A 230 10.44 -6.25 20.49
CA ARG A 230 10.75 -5.44 21.68
C ARG A 230 12.17 -4.86 21.69
N MET A 231 13.10 -5.52 20.99
CA MET A 231 14.50 -5.11 20.89
C MET A 231 14.74 -4.10 19.76
N LEU A 232 13.74 -3.86 18.90
CA LEU A 232 13.82 -2.89 17.81
C LEU A 232 14.06 -1.46 18.32
N SER A 233 13.69 -1.15 19.56
CA SER A 233 13.90 0.18 20.16
C SER A 233 15.36 0.64 20.12
N GLN A 234 16.31 -0.30 20.17
CA GLN A 234 17.75 -0.02 20.08
C GLN A 234 18.21 0.35 18.66
N LYS A 235 17.37 0.12 17.65
CA LYS A 235 17.69 0.33 16.23
C LYS A 235 16.88 1.46 15.59
N ILE A 236 15.60 1.52 15.89
CA ILE A 236 14.65 2.43 15.24
C ILE A 236 14.00 3.44 16.22
N GLY A 237 14.51 3.47 17.47
CA GLY A 237 13.97 4.30 18.54
C GLY A 237 12.70 3.75 19.18
N SER A 238 12.45 4.16 20.43
CA SER A 238 11.31 3.68 21.25
C SER A 238 9.97 4.05 20.62
N ARG A 239 9.84 5.27 20.10
CA ARG A 239 8.58 5.79 19.52
C ARG A 239 8.07 4.96 18.35
N SER A 240 8.96 4.56 17.44
CA SER A 240 8.61 3.70 16.30
C SER A 240 8.25 2.30 16.76
N THR A 241 9.01 1.78 17.72
CA THR A 241 8.80 0.45 18.31
C THR A 241 7.45 0.36 19.02
N ASP A 242 7.07 1.36 19.82
CA ASP A 242 5.77 1.39 20.51
C ASP A 242 4.60 1.32 19.50
N ARG A 243 4.68 2.05 18.38
CA ARG A 243 3.67 1.99 17.33
C ARG A 243 3.57 0.60 16.69
N ILE A 244 4.72 -0.02 16.42
CA ILE A 244 4.77 -1.37 15.83
C ILE A 244 4.15 -2.38 16.78
N LEU A 245 4.52 -2.35 18.08
CA LEU A 245 3.98 -3.26 19.08
C LEU A 245 2.47 -3.09 19.30
N GLU A 246 1.96 -1.86 19.16
CA GLU A 246 0.52 -1.59 19.30
C GLU A 246 -0.28 -2.07 18.08
N MET A 247 0.25 -1.87 16.85
CA MET A 247 -0.52 -2.13 15.65
C MET A 247 -0.31 -3.52 15.05
N CYS A 248 0.85 -4.17 15.29
CA CYS A 248 1.24 -5.41 14.63
C CYS A 248 0.96 -6.65 15.47
N ILE A 249 0.44 -7.70 14.83
CA ILE A 249 0.48 -9.04 15.39
C ILE A 249 1.90 -9.59 15.19
N GLU A 250 2.52 -10.02 16.29
CA GLU A 250 3.87 -10.57 16.28
C GLU A 250 3.85 -12.06 15.95
N ILE A 251 4.62 -12.46 14.92
CA ILE A 251 4.77 -13.86 14.52
C ILE A 251 6.25 -14.19 14.45
N LYS A 252 6.65 -15.19 15.20
CA LYS A 252 8.01 -15.74 15.13
C LYS A 252 8.08 -16.85 14.09
N ASN A 253 9.04 -16.77 13.20
CA ASN A 253 9.43 -17.88 12.34
C ASN A 253 10.60 -18.63 13.00
N GLU A 254 10.34 -19.81 13.53
CA GLU A 254 11.29 -20.61 14.29
C GLU A 254 12.16 -21.54 13.43
N ALA A 255 11.94 -21.52 12.10
CA ALA A 255 12.75 -22.35 11.21
C ALA A 255 14.23 -21.91 11.21
N SER A 256 15.13 -22.87 11.10
CA SER A 256 16.56 -22.64 10.91
C SER A 256 16.88 -22.02 9.55
N SER A 257 18.10 -21.51 9.37
CA SER A 257 18.55 -20.88 8.12
C SER A 257 18.59 -21.86 6.95
N PHE A 258 17.75 -21.61 5.92
CA PHE A 258 17.80 -22.36 4.67
C PHE A 258 19.08 -22.09 3.85
N ARG A 259 19.60 -20.88 3.96
CA ARG A 259 20.83 -20.49 3.25
C ARG A 259 22.01 -21.32 3.73
N THR A 260 22.11 -21.54 5.04
CA THR A 260 23.17 -22.35 5.65
C THR A 260 23.03 -23.81 5.25
N GLN A 261 21.84 -24.40 5.39
CA GLN A 261 21.56 -25.79 5.03
C GLN A 261 21.87 -26.07 3.54
N LYS A 262 21.42 -25.17 2.65
CA LYS A 262 21.72 -25.31 1.21
C LYS A 262 23.20 -25.20 0.92
N ALA A 263 23.92 -24.28 1.58
CA ALA A 263 25.35 -24.11 1.42
C ALA A 263 26.12 -25.35 1.91
N GLU A 264 25.72 -25.96 3.02
CA GLU A 264 26.29 -27.19 3.56
C GLU A 264 26.07 -28.35 2.59
N SER A 265 24.86 -28.59 2.13
CA SER A 265 24.55 -29.62 1.15
C SER A 265 25.34 -29.47 -0.17
N MET A 266 25.49 -28.23 -0.65
CA MET A 266 26.29 -27.96 -1.84
C MET A 266 27.77 -28.23 -1.62
N LYS A 267 28.34 -27.85 -0.45
CA LYS A 267 29.71 -28.10 -0.08
C LYS A 267 30.00 -29.64 0.02
N GLU A 268 29.09 -30.37 0.68
CA GLU A 268 29.19 -31.83 0.76
C GLU A 268 29.18 -32.51 -0.61
N ALA A 269 28.23 -32.10 -1.50
CA ALA A 269 28.16 -32.62 -2.85
C ALA A 269 29.42 -32.31 -3.67
N MET A 270 29.98 -31.10 -3.46
CA MET A 270 31.22 -30.70 -4.15
C MET A 270 32.45 -31.47 -3.62
N LEU A 271 32.54 -31.67 -2.30
CA LEU A 271 33.57 -32.45 -1.68
C LEU A 271 33.55 -33.92 -2.17
N ARG A 272 32.38 -34.55 -2.25
CA ARG A 272 32.24 -35.91 -2.81
C ARG A 272 32.77 -35.96 -4.23
N LYS A 273 32.41 -35.05 -5.10
CA LYS A 273 32.92 -34.98 -6.48
C LYS A 273 34.45 -34.81 -6.56
N LEU A 274 35.03 -34.03 -5.63
CA LEU A 274 36.47 -33.83 -5.59
C LEU A 274 37.24 -35.07 -5.05
N MET A 275 36.58 -35.96 -4.29
CA MET A 275 37.16 -37.16 -3.75
C MET A 275 36.97 -38.38 -4.67
N GLU A 276 36.03 -38.36 -5.61
CA GLU A 276 35.72 -39.40 -6.56
C GLU A 276 36.45 -39.23 -7.92
N GLY A 277 37.10 -38.08 -8.16
CA GLY A 277 37.94 -37.80 -9.34
C GLY A 277 39.40 -37.85 -9.04
#